data_0326b419a1f368df741627b4a21fbd63
#
_entry.id   0326b419a1f368df741627b4a21fbd63
#
_cell.length_a   1.000
_cell.length_b   1.000
_cell.length_c   1.000
_cell.angle_alpha   90.00
_cell.angle_beta   90.00
_cell.angle_gamma   90.00
#
_symmetry.space_group_name_H-M   'P 1'
#
loop_
_entity.id
_entity.type
_entity.pdbx_description
1 polymer ?
#
loop_
_entity_poly.entity_id
_entity_poly.type
_entity_poly.pdbx_seq_one_letter_code
_entity_poly.pdbx_strand_id
1 'polypeptide(L)'
;EQTRRIVNGSVPFSEVDTYMDYLLKGLSTQKLLLEKEDGSYEVNTKYEKSVIKVRKIARAFQLEKEKALEAGIPKAKKMYQMGTKYYHSGQYEEAAACFMNAAELAEYRMAYYSLALMYFKGQGVDQSFEEALYYARKALVKGAVIAQELEQEILEAMNA
;
A
#
# COMPACT_ATOMS: atom_id res chain seq x y z
N GLU A 1 -24.94 -5.63 -2.67
CA GLU A 1 -24.35 -6.57 -1.70
C GLU A 1 -22.88 -6.25 -1.42
N GLN A 2 -22.09 -5.96 -2.44
CA GLN A 2 -20.67 -5.62 -2.32
C GLN A 2 -20.43 -4.29 -1.59
N THR A 3 -21.25 -3.28 -1.81
CA THR A 3 -21.16 -2.00 -1.08
C THR A 3 -21.44 -2.16 0.42
N ARG A 4 -22.28 -3.14 0.81
CA ARG A 4 -22.51 -3.50 2.22
C ARG A 4 -21.29 -4.15 2.88
N ARG A 5 -20.51 -4.94 2.12
CA ARG A 5 -19.29 -5.58 2.62
C ARG A 5 -18.20 -4.55 2.95
N ILE A 6 -18.06 -3.49 2.15
CA ILE A 6 -17.14 -2.38 2.42
C ILE A 6 -17.56 -1.63 3.70
N VAL A 7 -18.83 -1.26 3.80
CA VAL A 7 -19.37 -0.50 4.95
C VAL A 7 -19.27 -1.31 6.26
N ASN A 8 -19.31 -2.63 6.18
CA ASN A 8 -19.23 -3.51 7.37
C ASN A 8 -17.80 -3.95 7.69
N GLY A 9 -16.77 -3.37 7.05
CA GLY A 9 -15.37 -3.73 7.29
C GLY A 9 -14.98 -5.14 6.85
N SER A 10 -15.76 -5.75 5.94
CA SER A 10 -15.54 -7.13 5.48
C SER A 10 -14.53 -7.23 4.33
N VAL A 11 -14.01 -6.09 3.82
CA VAL A 11 -12.99 -6.04 2.77
C VAL A 11 -11.67 -5.64 3.40
N PRO A 12 -10.60 -6.43 3.21
CA PRO A 12 -9.26 -6.05 3.68
C PRO A 12 -8.84 -4.70 3.11
N PHE A 13 -8.14 -3.89 3.91
CA PHE A 13 -7.66 -2.57 3.49
C PHE A 13 -6.75 -2.63 2.24
N SER A 14 -6.02 -3.72 2.03
CA SER A 14 -5.19 -3.95 0.85
C SER A 14 -5.97 -4.04 -0.47
N GLU A 15 -7.26 -4.36 -0.42
CA GLU A 15 -8.11 -4.53 -1.61
C GLU A 15 -8.96 -3.30 -1.93
N VAL A 16 -8.93 -2.26 -1.07
CA VAL A 16 -9.83 -1.10 -1.19
C VAL A 16 -9.59 -0.32 -2.47
N ASP A 17 -8.34 -0.10 -2.84
CA ASP A 17 -8.01 0.68 -4.05
C ASP A 17 -8.50 -0.05 -5.31
N THR A 18 -8.28 -1.36 -5.40
CA THR A 18 -8.82 -2.21 -6.48
C THR A 18 -10.35 -2.19 -6.52
N TYR A 19 -10.97 -2.14 -5.34
CA TYR A 19 -12.42 -2.10 -5.23
C TYR A 19 -13.00 -0.74 -5.64
N MET A 20 -12.31 0.34 -5.33
CA MET A 20 -12.69 1.70 -5.76
C MET A 20 -12.61 1.85 -7.27
N ASP A 21 -11.56 1.33 -7.91
CA ASP A 21 -11.43 1.30 -9.36
C ASP A 21 -12.54 0.49 -10.02
N TYR A 22 -12.89 -0.64 -9.44
CA TYR A 22 -14.02 -1.45 -9.91
C TYR A 22 -15.36 -0.72 -9.80
N LEU A 23 -15.58 -0.02 -8.67
CA LEU A 23 -16.78 0.81 -8.48
C LEU A 23 -16.84 1.97 -9.48
N LEU A 24 -15.73 2.67 -9.70
CA LEU A 24 -15.67 3.78 -10.67
C LEU A 24 -15.92 3.30 -12.11
N LYS A 25 -15.33 2.17 -12.50
CA LYS A 25 -15.61 1.53 -13.79
C LYS A 25 -17.08 1.09 -13.90
N GLY A 26 -17.63 0.51 -12.85
CA GLY A 26 -19.04 0.13 -12.79
C GLY A 26 -19.97 1.34 -12.92
N LEU A 27 -19.63 2.46 -12.30
CA LEU A 27 -20.38 3.71 -12.40
C LEU A 27 -20.32 4.31 -13.81
N SER A 28 -19.19 4.22 -14.48
CA SER A 28 -19.03 4.64 -15.88
C SER A 28 -19.82 3.75 -16.83
N THR A 29 -19.74 2.42 -16.67
CA THR A 29 -20.47 1.45 -17.51
C THR A 29 -21.98 1.57 -17.36
N GLN A 30 -22.48 1.99 -16.19
CA GLN A 30 -23.90 2.22 -15.94
C GLN A 30 -24.36 3.64 -16.32
N LYS A 31 -23.55 4.40 -17.05
CA LYS A 31 -23.83 5.79 -17.46
C LYS A 31 -24.10 6.74 -16.28
N LEU A 32 -23.55 6.44 -15.12
CA LEU A 32 -23.60 7.33 -13.95
C LEU A 32 -22.61 8.48 -14.10
N LEU A 33 -21.53 8.24 -14.84
CA LEU A 33 -20.60 9.25 -15.34
C LEU A 33 -20.76 9.33 -16.86
N LEU A 34 -20.82 10.55 -17.39
CA LEU A 34 -20.82 10.85 -18.82
C LEU A 34 -19.41 11.29 -19.19
N GLU A 35 -18.80 10.58 -20.12
CA GLU A 35 -17.50 10.96 -20.69
C GLU A 35 -17.72 12.09 -21.71
N LYS A 36 -16.93 13.16 -21.58
CA LYS A 36 -16.93 14.30 -22.50
C LYS A 36 -15.95 14.09 -23.64
N GLU A 37 -16.08 14.86 -24.70
CA GLU A 37 -15.18 14.81 -25.86
C GLU A 37 -13.70 15.12 -25.52
N ASP A 38 -13.46 15.84 -24.42
CA ASP A 38 -12.12 16.15 -23.90
C ASP A 38 -11.53 15.05 -22.98
N GLY A 39 -12.24 13.93 -22.84
CA GLY A 39 -11.83 12.82 -21.95
C GLY A 39 -12.14 13.05 -20.48
N SER A 40 -12.74 14.18 -20.11
CA SER A 40 -13.19 14.41 -18.74
C SER A 40 -14.56 13.75 -18.48
N TYR A 41 -14.91 13.56 -17.20
CA TYR A 41 -16.17 12.94 -16.82
C TYR A 41 -17.04 13.93 -16.04
N GLU A 42 -18.34 13.94 -16.35
CA GLU A 42 -19.32 14.64 -15.53
C GLU A 42 -20.31 13.66 -14.90
N VAL A 43 -20.88 14.07 -13.76
CA VAL A 43 -21.89 13.26 -13.07
C VAL A 43 -23.20 13.37 -13.81
N ASN A 44 -23.77 12.23 -14.22
CA ASN A 44 -25.11 12.21 -14.78
C ASN A 44 -26.09 12.65 -13.68
N THR A 45 -26.73 13.80 -13.87
CA THR A 45 -27.62 14.44 -12.89
C THR A 45 -28.76 13.54 -12.42
N LYS A 46 -29.20 12.60 -13.27
CA LYS A 46 -30.20 11.59 -12.91
C LYS A 46 -29.76 10.71 -11.74
N TYR A 47 -28.45 10.52 -11.56
CA TYR A 47 -27.86 9.63 -10.55
C TYR A 47 -27.01 10.37 -9.51
N GLU A 48 -27.06 11.70 -9.50
CA GLU A 48 -26.25 12.55 -8.63
C GLU A 48 -26.29 12.12 -7.15
N LYS A 49 -27.48 11.80 -6.63
CA LYS A 49 -27.67 11.33 -5.25
C LYS A 49 -26.87 10.04 -4.96
N SER A 50 -26.82 9.13 -5.94
CA SER A 50 -26.09 7.86 -5.80
C SER A 50 -24.59 8.08 -5.83
N VAL A 51 -24.08 8.96 -6.69
CA VAL A 51 -22.66 9.33 -6.75
C VAL A 51 -22.21 10.02 -5.48
N ILE A 52 -23.01 10.95 -4.94
CA ILE A 52 -22.74 11.61 -3.65
C ILE A 52 -22.66 10.57 -2.52
N LYS A 53 -23.56 9.59 -2.51
CA LYS A 53 -23.55 8.52 -1.50
C LYS A 53 -22.27 7.68 -1.57
N VAL A 54 -21.85 7.29 -2.79
CA VAL A 54 -20.60 6.52 -2.99
C VAL A 54 -19.39 7.33 -2.55
N ARG A 55 -19.30 8.63 -2.92
CA ARG A 55 -18.21 9.52 -2.48
C ARG A 55 -18.14 9.65 -0.95
N LYS A 56 -19.28 9.77 -0.27
CA LYS A 56 -19.32 9.82 1.20
C LYS A 56 -18.81 8.54 1.83
N ILE A 57 -19.20 7.38 1.29
CA ILE A 57 -18.74 6.07 1.78
C ILE A 57 -17.24 5.93 1.56
N ALA A 58 -16.74 6.26 0.36
CA ALA A 58 -15.31 6.20 0.04
C ALA A 58 -14.47 7.08 0.97
N ARG A 59 -14.94 8.33 1.23
CA ARG A 59 -14.25 9.26 2.14
C ARG A 59 -14.26 8.78 3.59
N ALA A 60 -15.37 8.23 4.06
CA ALA A 60 -15.43 7.66 5.41
C ALA A 60 -14.47 6.48 5.56
N PHE A 61 -14.38 5.62 4.56
CA PHE A 61 -13.48 4.48 4.54
C PHE A 61 -12.01 4.91 4.53
N GLN A 62 -11.66 5.91 3.72
CA GLN A 62 -10.31 6.47 3.68
C GLN A 62 -9.90 7.04 5.05
N LEU A 63 -10.81 7.74 5.71
CA LEU A 63 -10.57 8.30 7.05
C LEU A 63 -10.34 7.21 8.10
N GLU A 64 -11.11 6.12 8.05
CA GLU A 64 -10.91 4.98 8.97
C GLU A 64 -9.57 4.26 8.70
N LYS A 65 -9.17 4.11 7.43
CA LYS A 65 -7.86 3.57 7.05
C LYS A 65 -6.73 4.43 7.62
N GLU A 66 -6.81 5.75 7.47
CA GLU A 66 -5.83 6.71 8.00
C GLU A 66 -5.70 6.58 9.52
N LYS A 67 -6.82 6.56 10.24
CA LYS A 67 -6.83 6.38 11.71
C LYS A 67 -6.23 5.05 12.14
N ALA A 68 -6.53 3.97 11.43
CA ALA A 68 -5.99 2.64 11.73
C ALA A 68 -4.46 2.61 11.53
N LEU A 69 -3.97 3.23 10.46
CA LEU A 69 -2.54 3.36 10.20
C LEU A 69 -1.85 4.20 11.28
N GLU A 70 -2.41 5.36 11.64
CA GLU A 70 -1.87 6.21 12.70
C GLU A 70 -1.82 5.48 14.04
N ALA A 71 -2.85 4.75 14.41
CA ALA A 71 -2.88 3.94 15.63
C ALA A 71 -1.86 2.79 15.60
N GLY A 72 -1.51 2.30 14.42
CA GLY A 72 -0.50 1.26 14.23
C GLY A 72 0.95 1.73 14.35
N ILE A 73 1.22 3.04 14.15
CA ILE A 73 2.58 3.59 14.10
C ILE A 73 3.45 3.24 15.33
N PRO A 74 2.99 3.41 16.59
CA PRO A 74 3.81 3.09 17.76
C PRO A 74 4.23 1.61 17.81
N LYS A 75 3.30 0.71 17.46
CA LYS A 75 3.54 -0.73 17.42
C LYS A 75 4.48 -1.09 16.26
N ALA A 76 4.29 -0.52 15.08
CA ALA A 76 5.16 -0.70 13.93
C ALA A 76 6.58 -0.24 14.21
N LYS A 77 6.77 0.91 14.87
CA LYS A 77 8.07 1.40 15.30
C LYS A 77 8.77 0.42 16.26
N LYS A 78 8.03 -0.14 17.21
CA LYS A 78 8.57 -1.15 18.15
C LYS A 78 8.98 -2.42 17.40
N MET A 79 8.17 -2.90 16.45
CA MET A 79 8.50 -4.06 15.61
C MET A 79 9.74 -3.80 14.76
N TYR A 80 9.84 -2.62 14.15
CA TYR A 80 11.01 -2.21 13.38
C TYR A 80 12.28 -2.21 14.23
N GLN A 81 12.24 -1.64 15.45
CA GLN A 81 13.37 -1.64 16.38
C GLN A 81 13.80 -3.06 16.78
N MET A 82 12.85 -3.96 16.99
CA MET A 82 13.11 -5.38 17.23
C MET A 82 13.80 -6.03 16.03
N GLY A 83 13.26 -5.83 14.83
CA GLY A 83 13.85 -6.33 13.59
C GLY A 83 15.28 -5.83 13.38
N THR A 84 15.55 -4.55 13.69
CA THR A 84 16.91 -4.01 13.63
C THR A 84 17.87 -4.72 14.59
N LYS A 85 17.43 -5.05 15.81
CA LYS A 85 18.25 -5.82 16.78
C LYS A 85 18.55 -7.23 16.24
N TYR A 86 17.55 -7.93 15.74
CA TYR A 86 17.73 -9.25 15.13
C TYR A 86 18.69 -9.19 13.94
N TYR A 87 18.54 -8.19 13.07
CA TYR A 87 19.42 -7.99 11.92
C TYR A 87 20.90 -7.84 12.35
N HIS A 88 21.17 -7.01 13.35
CA HIS A 88 22.54 -6.81 13.89
C HIS A 88 23.11 -8.04 14.60
N SER A 89 22.26 -8.93 15.11
CA SER A 89 22.69 -10.19 15.71
C SER A 89 22.79 -11.34 14.68
N GLY A 90 22.58 -11.08 13.41
CA GLY A 90 22.65 -12.08 12.34
C GLY A 90 21.42 -12.99 12.22
N GLN A 91 20.37 -12.71 13.00
CA GLN A 91 19.10 -13.44 12.99
C GLN A 91 18.19 -12.84 11.89
N TYR A 92 18.54 -13.14 10.63
CA TYR A 92 17.91 -12.44 9.50
C TYR A 92 16.47 -12.86 9.27
N GLU A 93 16.09 -14.10 9.52
CA GLU A 93 14.70 -14.57 9.36
C GLU A 93 13.75 -13.87 10.34
N GLU A 94 14.15 -13.76 11.60
CA GLU A 94 13.42 -13.04 12.63
C GLU A 94 13.35 -11.53 12.33
N ALA A 95 14.42 -10.98 11.78
CA ALA A 95 14.46 -9.59 11.36
C ALA A 95 13.44 -9.34 10.23
N ALA A 96 13.41 -10.20 9.21
CA ALA A 96 12.45 -10.11 8.10
C ALA A 96 11.01 -10.16 8.59
N ALA A 97 10.68 -11.11 9.47
CA ALA A 97 9.35 -11.23 10.05
C ALA A 97 8.94 -9.96 10.84
N CYS A 98 9.86 -9.38 11.59
CA CYS A 98 9.61 -8.13 12.31
C CYS A 98 9.40 -6.93 11.37
N PHE A 99 10.18 -6.84 10.28
CA PHE A 99 10.00 -5.77 9.29
C PHE A 99 8.71 -5.95 8.48
N MET A 100 8.32 -7.18 8.13
CA MET A 100 7.03 -7.45 7.50
C MET A 100 5.87 -6.99 8.39
N ASN A 101 5.89 -7.37 9.66
CA ASN A 101 4.88 -6.93 10.64
C ASN A 101 4.83 -5.40 10.77
N ALA A 102 5.97 -4.72 10.78
CA ALA A 102 6.01 -3.26 10.85
C ALA A 102 5.45 -2.60 9.59
N ALA A 103 5.71 -3.19 8.43
CA ALA A 103 5.20 -2.73 7.14
C ALA A 103 3.66 -2.89 7.06
N GLU A 104 3.12 -4.02 7.52
CA GLU A 104 1.67 -4.29 7.53
C GLU A 104 0.90 -3.41 8.51
N LEU A 105 1.45 -3.18 9.72
CA LEU A 105 0.76 -2.44 10.77
C LEU A 105 0.54 -0.96 10.46
N ALA A 106 1.49 -0.32 9.79
CA ALA A 106 1.44 1.13 9.59
C ALA A 106 2.11 1.59 8.29
N GLU A 107 2.29 0.72 7.32
CA GLU A 107 3.03 1.04 6.08
C GLU A 107 4.38 1.73 6.39
N TYR A 108 5.10 1.19 7.38
CA TYR A 108 6.27 1.85 7.97
C TYR A 108 7.43 1.91 6.97
N ARG A 109 7.73 3.13 6.48
CA ARG A 109 8.67 3.38 5.37
C ARG A 109 10.05 2.73 5.54
N MET A 110 10.59 2.73 6.77
CA MET A 110 11.91 2.14 7.04
C MET A 110 11.87 0.62 7.05
N ALA A 111 10.71 0.01 7.36
CA ALA A 111 10.53 -1.43 7.22
C ALA A 111 10.54 -1.85 5.76
N TYR A 112 9.89 -1.09 4.88
CA TYR A 112 9.97 -1.32 3.44
C TYR A 112 11.40 -1.23 2.91
N TYR A 113 12.17 -0.21 3.33
CA TYR A 113 13.57 -0.08 2.97
C TYR A 113 14.42 -1.29 3.43
N SER A 114 14.23 -1.72 4.69
CA SER A 114 14.95 -2.87 5.24
C SER A 114 14.59 -4.16 4.50
N LEU A 115 13.32 -4.38 4.17
CA LEU A 115 12.89 -5.52 3.36
C LEU A 115 13.51 -5.49 1.96
N ALA A 116 13.55 -4.31 1.32
CA ALA A 116 14.21 -4.16 0.02
C ALA A 116 15.69 -4.60 0.08
N LEU A 117 16.43 -4.18 1.11
CA LEU A 117 17.81 -4.61 1.33
C LEU A 117 17.92 -6.12 1.55
N MET A 118 17.01 -6.70 2.33
CA MET A 118 17.02 -8.12 2.65
C MET A 118 16.75 -8.99 1.42
N TYR A 119 15.77 -8.63 0.60
CA TYR A 119 15.50 -9.31 -0.67
C TYR A 119 16.63 -9.11 -1.69
N PHE A 120 17.23 -7.91 -1.73
CA PHE A 120 18.37 -7.64 -2.61
C PHE A 120 19.58 -8.50 -2.27
N LYS A 121 19.84 -8.73 -0.97
CA LYS A 121 20.98 -9.51 -0.48
C LYS A 121 20.69 -10.98 -0.24
N GLY A 122 19.44 -11.43 -0.26
CA GLY A 122 19.04 -12.77 0.14
C GLY A 122 19.29 -13.06 1.62
N GLN A 123 19.05 -12.08 2.51
CA GLN A 123 19.29 -12.21 3.95
C GLN A 123 17.97 -12.49 4.68
N GLY A 124 17.80 -13.71 5.20
CA GLY A 124 16.58 -14.15 5.90
C GLY A 124 15.34 -14.32 5.02
N VAL A 125 15.51 -14.12 3.73
CA VAL A 125 14.53 -14.34 2.66
C VAL A 125 15.27 -14.82 1.42
N ASP A 126 14.58 -15.49 0.52
CA ASP A 126 15.17 -15.84 -0.79
C ASP A 126 15.47 -14.55 -1.57
N GLN A 127 16.66 -14.51 -2.21
CA GLN A 127 17.03 -13.35 -3.02
C GLN A 127 16.06 -13.17 -4.18
N SER A 128 15.53 -11.96 -4.31
CA SER A 128 14.65 -11.58 -5.41
C SER A 128 14.81 -10.08 -5.70
N PHE A 129 15.30 -9.76 -6.89
CA PHE A 129 15.44 -8.37 -7.33
C PHE A 129 14.08 -7.73 -7.59
N GLU A 130 13.08 -8.49 -8.02
CA GLU A 130 11.71 -8.03 -8.24
C GLU A 130 11.08 -7.59 -6.91
N GLU A 131 11.17 -8.42 -5.87
CA GLU A 131 10.66 -8.09 -4.54
C GLU A 131 11.45 -6.93 -3.92
N ALA A 132 12.78 -6.92 -4.09
CA ALA A 132 13.61 -5.81 -3.64
C ALA A 132 13.16 -4.48 -4.27
N LEU A 133 12.94 -4.45 -5.58
CA LEU A 133 12.47 -3.29 -6.32
C LEU A 133 11.07 -2.84 -5.86
N TYR A 134 10.17 -3.79 -5.66
CA TYR A 134 8.82 -3.53 -5.16
C TYR A 134 8.85 -2.83 -3.79
N TYR A 135 9.64 -3.35 -2.84
CA TYR A 135 9.75 -2.75 -1.52
C TYR A 135 10.51 -1.43 -1.52
N ALA A 136 11.55 -1.28 -2.35
CA ALA A 136 12.28 0.00 -2.51
C ALA A 136 11.33 1.11 -3.01
N ARG A 137 10.52 0.83 -4.02
CA ARG A 137 9.51 1.77 -4.54
C ARG A 137 8.43 2.10 -3.52
N LYS A 138 7.97 1.12 -2.74
CA LYS A 138 7.05 1.39 -1.62
C LYS A 138 7.68 2.30 -0.57
N ALA A 139 8.93 2.09 -0.22
CA ALA A 139 9.66 2.94 0.70
C ALA A 139 9.74 4.38 0.19
N LEU A 140 10.05 4.58 -1.10
CA LEU A 140 10.10 5.90 -1.76
C LEU A 140 8.74 6.60 -1.72
N VAL A 141 7.66 5.92 -2.10
CA VAL A 141 6.28 6.47 -2.07
C VAL A 141 5.90 6.92 -0.65
N LYS A 142 6.42 6.24 0.39
CA LYS A 142 6.21 6.62 1.79
C LYS A 142 7.24 7.64 2.30
N GLY A 143 8.10 8.18 1.43
CA GLY A 143 9.04 9.25 1.74
C GLY A 143 10.38 8.79 2.32
N ALA A 144 10.78 7.54 2.13
CA ALA A 144 12.12 7.06 2.46
C ALA A 144 13.10 7.37 1.31
N VAL A 145 13.57 8.61 1.21
CA VAL A 145 14.46 9.08 0.12
C VAL A 145 15.73 8.22 -0.03
N ILE A 146 16.23 7.66 1.06
CA ILE A 146 17.40 6.74 1.06
C ILE A 146 17.19 5.50 0.16
N ALA A 147 15.94 5.12 -0.12
CA ALA A 147 15.65 3.99 -0.99
C ALA A 147 15.91 4.29 -2.49
N GLN A 148 16.19 5.53 -2.86
CA GLN A 148 16.45 5.90 -4.26
C GLN A 148 17.76 5.30 -4.77
N GLU A 149 18.82 5.36 -3.98
CA GLU A 149 20.11 4.75 -4.32
C GLU A 149 19.97 3.23 -4.44
N LEU A 150 19.27 2.61 -3.48
CA LEU A 150 19.00 1.17 -3.52
C LEU A 150 18.17 0.77 -4.74
N GLU A 151 17.17 1.55 -5.14
CA GLU A 151 16.40 1.28 -6.37
C GLU A 151 17.32 1.25 -7.60
N GLN A 152 18.27 2.18 -7.70
CA GLN A 152 19.24 2.21 -8.81
C GLN A 152 20.15 0.99 -8.80
N GLU A 153 20.72 0.63 -7.63
CA GLU A 153 21.56 -0.56 -7.48
C GLU A 153 20.82 -1.84 -7.88
N ILE A 154 19.55 -1.97 -7.50
CA ILE A 154 18.72 -3.13 -7.89
C ILE A 154 18.52 -3.17 -9.40
N LEU A 155 18.18 -2.02 -10.03
CA LEU A 155 17.97 -1.95 -11.48
C LEU A 155 19.25 -2.26 -12.26
N GLU A 156 20.41 -1.82 -11.79
CA GLU A 156 21.71 -2.17 -12.38
C GLU A 156 21.97 -3.67 -12.27
N ALA A 157 21.71 -4.27 -11.12
CA ALA A 157 21.88 -5.71 -10.90
C ALA A 157 20.93 -6.57 -11.76
N MET A 158 19.71 -6.08 -12.05
CA MET A 158 18.76 -6.76 -12.94
C MET A 158 19.17 -6.72 -14.42
N ASN A 159 19.99 -5.74 -14.80
CA ASN A 159 20.44 -5.54 -16.18
C ASN A 159 21.86 -6.11 -16.45
N ALA A 160 22.51 -6.63 -15.43
CA ALA A 160 23.86 -7.21 -15.53
C ALA A 160 23.81 -8.68 -15.96
#